data_f88569e0916df631e99fc378d122cee2
#
_entry.id   f88569e0916df631e99fc378d122cee2
#
_cell.length_a   1.000
_cell.length_b   1.000
_cell.length_c   1.000
_cell.angle_alpha   90.00
_cell.angle_beta   90.00
_cell.angle_gamma   90.00
#
_symmetry.space_group_name_H-M   'P 1'
#
loop_
_entity.id
_entity.type
_entity.pdbx_description
1 polymer ?
#
loop_
_entity_poly.entity_id
_entity_poly.type
_entity_poly.pdbx_seq_one_letter_code
_entity_poly.pdbx_strand_id
1 'polypeptide(L)'
;MKRSIFIAVIAVLALAAGSQAMAQTTGAHAILKDKDGKTVGTATLMQAAAGVQVVVTAEGLTPGAHGFHVHAVGTCTPPDFTSAGGHFNPDGKQHGLQNPAGAHVGDMPNLVANAAGKASVTGVAQRATLAAGATSLFDADGSAVVIHASPDDDKTDPTGNSGGRVACGVVIAGQLPVTSTAPDAIPFIGIASVGAAFALGALAIAWRRTRATT
;
A
#
# COMPACT_ATOMS: atom_id res chain seq x y z
N MET A 1 -8.29 -17.03 -74.22
CA MET A 1 -7.25 -16.49 -73.35
C MET A 1 -7.95 -15.92 -72.11
N LYS A 2 -7.99 -16.63 -70.97
CA LYS A 2 -8.59 -16.17 -69.73
C LYS A 2 -7.48 -16.01 -68.72
N ARG A 3 -7.17 -14.78 -68.34
CA ARG A 3 -6.17 -14.44 -67.30
C ARG A 3 -6.87 -14.50 -65.91
N SER A 4 -6.51 -15.47 -65.11
CA SER A 4 -6.93 -15.56 -63.71
C SER A 4 -6.01 -14.69 -62.87
N ILE A 5 -6.58 -13.66 -62.25
CA ILE A 5 -5.87 -12.79 -61.29
C ILE A 5 -6.04 -13.42 -59.92
N PHE A 6 -4.93 -13.93 -59.32
CA PHE A 6 -4.88 -14.34 -57.94
C PHE A 6 -4.68 -13.12 -57.06
N ILE A 7 -5.71 -12.75 -56.28
CA ILE A 7 -5.61 -11.73 -55.25
C ILE A 7 -5.10 -12.43 -53.98
N ALA A 8 -3.87 -12.14 -53.62
CA ALA A 8 -3.32 -12.58 -52.32
C ALA A 8 -3.83 -11.63 -51.24
N VAL A 9 -4.70 -12.16 -50.35
CA VAL A 9 -5.15 -11.44 -49.15
C VAL A 9 -4.09 -11.63 -48.08
N ILE A 10 -3.32 -10.59 -47.79
CA ILE A 10 -2.40 -10.54 -46.66
C ILE A 10 -3.21 -10.14 -45.43
N ALA A 11 -3.51 -11.09 -44.57
CA ALA A 11 -4.10 -10.82 -43.25
C ALA A 11 -3.01 -10.29 -42.32
N VAL A 12 -3.04 -8.98 -42.02
CA VAL A 12 -2.20 -8.36 -41.00
C VAL A 12 -2.82 -8.62 -39.65
N LEU A 13 -2.28 -9.57 -38.87
CA LEU A 13 -2.61 -9.74 -37.48
C LEU A 13 -1.96 -8.60 -36.68
N ALA A 14 -2.75 -7.61 -36.31
CA ALA A 14 -2.35 -6.59 -35.34
C ALA A 14 -2.37 -7.25 -33.93
N LEU A 15 -1.20 -7.59 -33.38
CA LEU A 15 -1.06 -7.91 -31.97
C LEU A 15 -1.31 -6.63 -31.17
N ALA A 16 -2.51 -6.49 -30.61
CA ALA A 16 -2.79 -5.52 -29.58
C ALA A 16 -2.02 -5.94 -28.31
N ALA A 17 -0.84 -5.39 -28.11
CA ALA A 17 -0.14 -5.46 -26.84
C ALA A 17 -0.94 -4.62 -25.84
N GLY A 18 -1.86 -5.26 -25.13
CA GLY A 18 -2.56 -4.67 -24.01
C GLY A 18 -1.53 -4.32 -22.94
N SER A 19 -1.20 -3.05 -22.77
CA SER A 19 -0.47 -2.57 -21.61
C SER A 19 -1.32 -2.90 -20.37
N GLN A 20 -0.97 -3.96 -19.66
CA GLN A 20 -1.49 -4.19 -18.33
C GLN A 20 -0.89 -3.08 -17.46
N ALA A 21 -1.68 -2.04 -17.21
CA ALA A 21 -1.38 -1.10 -16.15
C ALA A 21 -1.31 -1.94 -14.87
N MET A 22 -0.11 -2.19 -14.38
CA MET A 22 0.10 -2.70 -13.04
C MET A 22 -0.63 -1.73 -12.12
N ALA A 23 -1.71 -2.19 -11.48
CA ALA A 23 -2.34 -1.43 -10.41
C ALA A 23 -1.23 -1.20 -9.37
N GLN A 24 -0.73 0.02 -9.31
CA GLN A 24 0.15 0.43 -8.22
C GLN A 24 -0.67 0.21 -6.95
N THR A 25 -0.26 -0.73 -6.13
CA THR A 25 -0.77 -0.84 -4.77
C THR A 25 -0.43 0.50 -4.12
N THR A 26 -1.45 1.37 -4.04
CA THR A 26 -1.33 2.66 -3.40
C THR A 26 -1.10 2.39 -1.92
N GLY A 27 0.17 2.37 -1.53
CA GLY A 27 0.61 2.33 -0.15
C GLY A 27 0.84 3.74 0.36
N ALA A 28 0.85 3.88 1.67
CA ALA A 28 1.26 5.07 2.37
C ALA A 28 2.11 4.67 3.56
N HIS A 29 2.81 5.64 4.14
CA HIS A 29 3.59 5.41 5.35
C HIS A 29 3.58 6.66 6.24
N ALA A 30 3.94 6.46 7.51
CA ALA A 30 4.23 7.53 8.43
C ALA A 30 5.45 7.16 9.27
N ILE A 31 6.36 8.12 9.48
CA ILE A 31 7.48 8.00 10.41
C ILE A 31 7.03 8.62 11.74
N LEU A 32 6.89 7.78 12.76
CA LEU A 32 6.42 8.19 14.08
C LEU A 32 7.58 8.81 14.86
N LYS A 33 7.38 10.03 15.33
CA LYS A 33 8.34 10.76 16.16
C LYS A 33 7.72 11.09 17.50
N ASP A 34 8.54 11.07 18.55
CA ASP A 34 8.17 11.54 19.88
C ASP A 34 8.25 13.09 19.98
N LYS A 35 7.92 13.60 21.18
CA LYS A 35 7.94 15.05 21.48
C LYS A 35 9.30 15.72 21.29
N ASP A 36 10.40 14.94 21.29
CA ASP A 36 11.77 15.41 21.13
C ASP A 36 12.25 15.28 19.66
N GLY A 37 11.36 14.82 18.76
CA GLY A 37 11.64 14.63 17.33
C GLY A 37 12.40 13.35 17.00
N LYS A 38 12.65 12.48 18.00
CA LYS A 38 13.29 11.19 17.81
C LYS A 38 12.31 10.24 17.10
N THR A 39 12.78 9.53 16.10
CA THR A 39 12.01 8.45 15.47
C THR A 39 11.83 7.31 16.47
N VAL A 40 10.58 6.97 16.77
CA VAL A 40 10.19 5.92 17.70
C VAL A 40 9.40 4.81 17.01
N GLY A 41 9.14 4.93 15.71
CA GLY A 41 8.42 3.89 14.99
C GLY A 41 8.06 4.27 13.57
N THR A 42 7.30 3.38 12.95
CA THR A 42 6.76 3.56 11.60
C THR A 42 5.35 3.00 11.52
N ALA A 43 4.54 3.57 10.64
CA ALA A 43 3.28 3.00 10.21
C ALA A 43 3.32 2.77 8.70
N THR A 44 2.92 1.59 8.26
CA THR A 44 2.68 1.27 6.84
C THR A 44 1.20 1.12 6.62
N LEU A 45 0.68 1.83 5.63
CA LEU A 45 -0.74 1.85 5.30
C LEU A 45 -0.95 1.25 3.92
N MET A 46 -1.92 0.34 3.81
CA MET A 46 -2.26 -0.33 2.54
C MET A 46 -3.77 -0.37 2.37
N GLN A 47 -4.24 -0.09 1.16
CA GLN A 47 -5.66 -0.22 0.86
C GLN A 47 -6.11 -1.67 0.98
N ALA A 48 -7.18 -1.90 1.72
CA ALA A 48 -7.84 -3.20 1.91
C ALA A 48 -9.33 -3.09 1.61
N ALA A 49 -10.02 -4.23 1.54
CA ALA A 49 -11.45 -4.26 1.19
C ALA A 49 -12.34 -3.53 2.23
N ALA A 50 -11.98 -3.59 3.52
CA ALA A 50 -12.75 -2.96 4.60
C ALA A 50 -12.35 -1.50 4.91
N GLY A 51 -11.27 -1.01 4.30
CA GLY A 51 -10.70 0.30 4.61
C GLY A 51 -9.20 0.32 4.37
N VAL A 52 -8.46 1.03 5.21
CA VAL A 52 -7.00 1.10 5.15
C VAL A 52 -6.41 0.27 6.29
N GLN A 53 -5.67 -0.77 5.95
CA GLN A 53 -4.87 -1.52 6.92
C GLN A 53 -3.68 -0.69 7.34
N VAL A 54 -3.46 -0.57 8.65
CA VAL A 54 -2.37 0.18 9.28
C VAL A 54 -1.53 -0.77 10.11
N VAL A 55 -0.30 -1.00 9.70
CA VAL A 55 0.69 -1.79 10.44
C VAL A 55 1.64 -0.84 11.14
N VAL A 56 1.63 -0.83 12.47
CA VAL A 56 2.49 0.01 13.28
C VAL A 56 3.56 -0.84 13.95
N THR A 57 4.80 -0.36 13.90
CA THR A 57 5.88 -0.80 14.79
C THR A 57 6.38 0.40 15.57
N ALA A 58 6.54 0.27 16.88
CA ALA A 58 6.99 1.35 17.75
C ALA A 58 7.89 0.83 18.88
N GLU A 59 8.73 1.73 19.40
CA GLU A 59 9.60 1.47 20.56
C GLU A 59 9.66 2.70 21.48
N GLY A 60 10.14 2.50 22.69
CA GLY A 60 10.25 3.58 23.69
C GLY A 60 8.91 3.93 24.35
N LEU A 61 7.89 3.09 24.18
CA LEU A 61 6.60 3.26 24.85
C LEU A 61 6.66 2.72 26.28
N THR A 62 5.75 3.19 27.15
CA THR A 62 5.53 2.54 28.44
C THR A 62 4.96 1.13 28.21
N PRO A 63 5.32 0.11 28.98
CA PRO A 63 4.69 -1.20 28.85
C PRO A 63 3.19 -1.13 29.11
N GLY A 64 2.41 -1.80 28.27
CA GLY A 64 0.94 -1.84 28.38
C GLY A 64 0.23 -1.43 27.10
N ALA A 65 -1.08 -1.25 27.22
CA ALA A 65 -1.92 -0.87 26.10
C ALA A 65 -1.90 0.66 25.86
N HIS A 66 -1.95 1.03 24.61
CA HIS A 66 -2.00 2.42 24.14
C HIS A 66 -3.05 2.55 23.05
N GLY A 67 -3.89 3.56 23.12
CA GLY A 67 -4.72 3.94 21.99
C GLY A 67 -3.84 4.38 20.82
N PHE A 68 -4.22 4.05 19.61
CA PHE A 68 -3.64 4.66 18.42
C PHE A 68 -4.69 4.85 17.35
N HIS A 69 -4.65 5.98 16.69
CA HIS A 69 -5.69 6.41 15.78
C HIS A 69 -5.12 7.11 14.56
N VAL A 70 -5.90 7.17 13.48
CA VAL A 70 -5.67 8.15 12.43
C VAL A 70 -6.34 9.45 12.86
N HIS A 71 -5.59 10.55 12.83
CA HIS A 71 -6.04 11.91 13.12
C HIS A 71 -6.30 12.70 11.84
N ALA A 72 -7.17 13.72 11.96
CA ALA A 72 -7.80 14.43 10.85
C ALA A 72 -6.89 15.44 10.13
N VAL A 73 -5.68 15.74 10.66
CA VAL A 73 -4.79 16.74 10.05
C VAL A 73 -3.39 16.17 9.90
N GLY A 74 -2.80 16.30 8.72
CA GLY A 74 -1.45 15.84 8.37
C GLY A 74 -0.34 16.73 8.95
N THR A 75 -0.43 17.06 10.25
CA THR A 75 0.56 17.92 10.92
C THR A 75 0.90 17.37 12.30
N CYS A 76 2.19 17.23 12.61
CA CYS A 76 2.69 16.67 13.87
C CYS A 76 3.62 17.67 14.56
N THR A 77 3.11 18.78 15.10
CA THR A 77 3.90 19.77 15.82
C THR A 77 4.11 19.34 17.27
N PRO A 78 5.35 19.09 17.72
CA PRO A 78 5.64 18.78 19.11
C PRO A 78 5.45 20.00 20.01
N PRO A 79 5.32 19.84 21.36
CA PRO A 79 5.48 18.56 22.06
C PRO A 79 4.19 17.75 22.20
N ASP A 80 3.02 18.33 22.04
CA ASP A 80 1.72 17.72 22.37
C ASP A 80 0.95 17.18 21.15
N PHE A 81 1.41 17.49 19.94
CA PHE A 81 0.83 17.04 18.67
C PHE A 81 -0.63 17.42 18.47
N THR A 82 -1.12 18.47 19.16
CA THR A 82 -2.49 18.98 19.01
C THR A 82 -2.78 19.45 17.59
N SER A 83 -1.75 19.81 16.84
CA SER A 83 -1.83 20.16 15.42
C SER A 83 -2.36 19.05 14.52
N ALA A 84 -2.34 17.77 14.94
CA ALA A 84 -2.93 16.67 14.20
C ALA A 84 -4.47 16.66 14.28
N GLY A 85 -5.08 17.58 15.01
CA GLY A 85 -6.54 17.65 15.16
C GLY A 85 -7.13 16.53 16.01
N GLY A 86 -8.43 16.27 15.87
CA GLY A 86 -9.14 15.12 16.45
C GLY A 86 -8.94 13.84 15.65
N HIS A 87 -9.61 12.77 16.03
CA HIS A 87 -9.64 11.55 15.22
C HIS A 87 -10.25 11.82 13.85
N PHE A 88 -9.78 11.11 12.82
CA PHE A 88 -10.31 11.22 11.47
C PHE A 88 -11.76 10.74 11.43
N ASN A 89 -12.70 11.66 11.32
CA ASN A 89 -14.14 11.42 11.49
C ASN A 89 -14.99 12.15 10.43
N PRO A 90 -14.81 11.87 9.14
CA PRO A 90 -15.62 12.52 8.10
C PRO A 90 -17.10 12.16 8.16
N ASP A 91 -17.46 11.06 8.83
CA ASP A 91 -18.84 10.58 8.95
C ASP A 91 -19.60 11.23 10.15
N GLY A 92 -18.94 12.03 10.99
CA GLY A 92 -19.54 12.66 12.17
C GLY A 92 -20.09 11.67 13.20
N LYS A 93 -19.45 10.51 13.37
CA LYS A 93 -19.81 9.48 14.34
C LYS A 93 -19.25 9.81 15.73
N GLN A 94 -19.71 9.09 16.75
CA GLN A 94 -19.05 9.11 18.05
C GLN A 94 -17.82 8.20 18.05
N HIS A 95 -16.94 8.39 19.03
CA HIS A 95 -15.76 7.56 19.21
C HIS A 95 -16.11 6.15 19.71
N GLY A 96 -15.32 5.17 19.25
CA GLY A 96 -15.17 3.86 19.87
C GLY A 96 -15.74 2.70 19.08
N LEU A 97 -14.91 1.64 18.94
CA LEU A 97 -15.28 0.41 18.23
C LEU A 97 -16.40 -0.37 18.93
N GLN A 98 -16.62 -0.12 20.24
CA GLN A 98 -17.68 -0.72 21.02
C GLN A 98 -18.85 0.24 21.31
N ASN A 99 -18.82 1.47 20.77
CA ASN A 99 -19.88 2.43 20.90
C ASN A 99 -20.94 2.21 19.79
N PRO A 100 -22.22 1.96 20.12
CA PRO A 100 -23.26 1.74 19.10
C PRO A 100 -23.50 2.96 18.19
N ALA A 101 -23.10 4.17 18.59
CA ALA A 101 -23.13 5.38 17.78
C ALA A 101 -21.77 5.68 17.07
N GLY A 102 -20.79 4.81 17.23
CA GLY A 102 -19.46 4.90 16.64
C GLY A 102 -19.30 4.03 15.39
N ALA A 103 -18.10 3.82 14.93
CA ALA A 103 -16.84 4.43 15.34
C ALA A 103 -16.46 5.56 14.38
N HIS A 104 -15.47 6.38 14.76
CA HIS A 104 -14.79 7.24 13.79
C HIS A 104 -14.11 6.38 12.72
N VAL A 105 -13.85 6.94 11.54
CA VAL A 105 -13.09 6.24 10.49
C VAL A 105 -11.65 5.96 10.93
N GLY A 106 -11.09 6.84 11.77
CA GLY A 106 -9.72 6.72 12.29
C GLY A 106 -9.55 5.84 13.53
N ASP A 107 -10.63 5.30 14.11
CA ASP A 107 -10.54 4.48 15.31
C ASP A 107 -10.00 3.08 14.98
N MET A 108 -9.11 2.57 15.84
CA MET A 108 -8.45 1.28 15.69
C MET A 108 -8.26 0.60 17.05
N PRO A 109 -8.09 -0.75 17.10
CA PRO A 109 -7.82 -1.45 18.34
C PRO A 109 -6.53 -0.97 19.02
N ASN A 110 -6.47 -1.00 20.35
CA ASN A 110 -5.25 -0.66 21.08
C ASN A 110 -4.02 -1.42 20.58
N LEU A 111 -2.88 -0.76 20.55
CA LEU A 111 -1.58 -1.43 20.47
C LEU A 111 -1.09 -1.82 21.87
N VAL A 112 -0.31 -2.89 21.97
CA VAL A 112 0.23 -3.34 23.26
C VAL A 112 1.74 -3.36 23.21
N ALA A 113 2.37 -2.53 24.06
CA ALA A 113 3.80 -2.52 24.24
C ALA A 113 4.23 -3.58 25.26
N ASN A 114 5.27 -4.33 24.90
CA ASN A 114 5.86 -5.33 25.79
C ASN A 114 6.71 -4.69 26.92
N ALA A 115 7.28 -5.51 27.82
CA ALA A 115 8.11 -5.03 28.92
C ALA A 115 9.35 -4.21 28.48
N ALA A 116 9.79 -4.34 27.22
CA ALA A 116 10.89 -3.55 26.65
C ALA A 116 10.39 -2.28 25.94
N GLY A 117 9.11 -1.94 26.05
CA GLY A 117 8.51 -0.76 25.40
C GLY A 117 8.37 -0.89 23.88
N LYS A 118 8.39 -2.13 23.35
CA LYS A 118 8.22 -2.38 21.91
C LYS A 118 6.82 -2.88 21.61
N ALA A 119 6.23 -2.35 20.55
CA ALA A 119 4.90 -2.75 20.07
C ALA A 119 4.94 -3.04 18.56
N SER A 120 4.11 -4.00 18.15
CA SER A 120 3.75 -4.24 16.76
C SER A 120 2.28 -4.62 16.69
N VAL A 121 1.50 -3.90 15.88
CA VAL A 121 0.07 -4.11 15.75
C VAL A 121 -0.38 -3.89 14.31
N THR A 122 -1.44 -4.59 13.94
CA THR A 122 -2.17 -4.33 12.71
C THR A 122 -3.59 -3.91 13.07
N GLY A 123 -3.98 -2.71 12.67
CA GLY A 123 -5.34 -2.20 12.74
C GLY A 123 -5.93 -1.99 11.36
N VAL A 124 -7.22 -1.71 11.30
CA VAL A 124 -7.91 -1.31 10.07
C VAL A 124 -8.72 -0.04 10.37
N ALA A 125 -8.33 1.06 9.76
CA ALA A 125 -9.14 2.28 9.70
C ALA A 125 -10.31 1.99 8.75
N GLN A 126 -11.42 1.56 9.34
CA GLN A 126 -12.58 1.09 8.56
C GLN A 126 -13.17 2.21 7.72
N ARG A 127 -13.55 1.91 6.50
CA ARG A 127 -14.08 2.85 5.50
C ARG A 127 -13.09 3.92 5.01
N ALA A 128 -11.88 4.02 5.60
CA ALA A 128 -10.84 4.91 5.07
C ALA A 128 -10.40 4.48 3.66
N THR A 129 -9.93 5.43 2.86
CA THR A 129 -9.34 5.14 1.55
C THR A 129 -8.05 5.93 1.34
N LEU A 130 -7.13 5.33 0.58
CA LEU A 130 -5.94 6.00 0.05
C LEU A 130 -6.19 6.64 -1.32
N ALA A 131 -7.36 6.38 -1.93
CA ALA A 131 -7.82 7.06 -3.13
C ALA A 131 -8.58 8.34 -2.78
N ALA A 132 -8.85 9.19 -3.76
CA ALA A 132 -9.70 10.37 -3.58
C ALA A 132 -11.14 9.96 -3.18
N GLY A 133 -11.75 10.70 -2.27
CA GLY A 133 -13.10 10.44 -1.77
C GLY A 133 -13.35 11.09 -0.42
N ALA A 134 -14.59 10.98 0.08
CA ALA A 134 -15.01 11.60 1.34
C ALA A 134 -14.27 11.06 2.58
N THR A 135 -13.74 9.83 2.50
CA THR A 135 -12.98 9.19 3.59
C THR A 135 -11.52 9.03 3.23
N SER A 136 -10.99 9.87 2.34
CA SER A 136 -9.60 9.85 1.91
C SER A 136 -8.68 10.30 3.03
N LEU A 137 -7.60 9.53 3.28
CA LEU A 137 -6.52 9.96 4.17
C LEU A 137 -5.60 11.01 3.53
N PHE A 138 -5.84 11.35 2.25
CA PHE A 138 -5.17 12.40 1.49
C PHE A 138 -6.17 13.48 1.07
N ASP A 139 -7.02 13.91 2.00
CA ASP A 139 -7.88 15.07 1.81
C ASP A 139 -7.09 16.39 1.84
N ALA A 140 -7.75 17.53 1.95
CA ALA A 140 -7.09 18.83 1.76
C ALA A 140 -6.04 19.16 2.84
N ASP A 141 -6.22 18.68 4.06
CA ASP A 141 -5.33 18.91 5.20
C ASP A 141 -4.56 17.63 5.63
N GLY A 142 -4.78 16.52 4.91
CA GLY A 142 -4.09 15.26 5.10
C GLY A 142 -4.46 14.58 6.41
N SER A 143 -3.67 13.58 6.80
CA SER A 143 -3.90 12.83 8.05
C SER A 143 -2.60 12.46 8.74
N ALA A 144 -2.68 12.07 10.01
CA ALA A 144 -1.55 11.61 10.80
C ALA A 144 -1.90 10.35 11.60
N VAL A 145 -0.92 9.47 11.84
CA VAL A 145 -1.04 8.38 12.81
C VAL A 145 -0.50 8.87 14.14
N VAL A 146 -1.31 8.73 15.20
CA VAL A 146 -0.94 9.18 16.55
C VAL A 146 -1.04 7.99 17.51
N ILE A 147 -0.03 7.86 18.40
CA ILE A 147 -0.04 6.92 19.54
C ILE A 147 -0.27 7.74 20.81
N HIS A 148 -1.13 7.23 21.69
CA HIS A 148 -1.52 7.86 22.93
C HIS A 148 -0.82 7.26 24.17
N ALA A 149 -0.88 7.98 25.29
CA ALA A 149 -0.21 7.60 26.54
C ALA A 149 -0.92 6.47 27.29
N SER A 150 -2.23 6.33 27.11
CA SER A 150 -3.09 5.41 27.86
C SER A 150 -3.88 4.51 26.91
N PRO A 151 -4.43 3.39 27.42
CA PRO A 151 -5.38 2.59 26.67
C PRO A 151 -6.59 3.42 26.22
N ASP A 152 -7.10 3.12 25.03
CA ASP A 152 -8.42 3.51 24.58
C ASP A 152 -9.46 2.57 25.21
N ASP A 153 -10.55 3.12 25.75
CA ASP A 153 -11.66 2.35 26.33
C ASP A 153 -12.69 1.89 25.27
N ASP A 154 -12.49 2.28 24.00
CA ASP A 154 -13.33 1.95 22.84
C ASP A 154 -14.79 2.43 22.95
N LYS A 155 -15.10 3.39 23.79
CA LYS A 155 -16.49 3.81 24.11
C LYS A 155 -16.67 5.29 24.34
N THR A 156 -15.75 5.92 25.08
CA THR A 156 -15.95 7.31 25.54
C THR A 156 -15.59 8.30 24.45
N ASP A 157 -16.61 9.02 23.98
CA ASP A 157 -16.43 10.11 23.02
C ASP A 157 -15.74 11.32 23.69
N PRO A 158 -14.83 12.04 23.02
CA PRO A 158 -14.37 11.86 21.64
C PRO A 158 -13.08 11.06 21.48
N THR A 159 -12.46 10.50 22.52
CA THR A 159 -11.08 10.00 22.43
C THR A 159 -10.80 8.70 23.19
N GLY A 160 -11.85 8.04 23.75
CA GLY A 160 -11.66 6.78 24.49
C GLY A 160 -10.83 6.92 25.75
N ASN A 161 -10.73 8.11 26.34
CA ASN A 161 -9.87 8.39 27.49
C ASN A 161 -8.39 8.01 27.27
N SER A 162 -7.92 7.95 26.02
CA SER A 162 -6.59 7.46 25.63
C SER A 162 -5.42 8.38 26.08
N GLY A 163 -5.74 9.52 26.69
CA GLY A 163 -4.75 10.41 27.28
C GLY A 163 -3.98 11.28 26.27
N GLY A 164 -2.82 11.76 26.70
CA GLY A 164 -1.94 12.58 25.87
C GLY A 164 -1.35 11.83 24.68
N ARG A 165 -0.80 12.56 23.70
CA ARG A 165 -0.19 12.01 22.48
C ARG A 165 1.30 11.85 22.73
N VAL A 166 1.84 10.66 22.50
CA VAL A 166 3.26 10.34 22.79
C VAL A 166 4.09 10.19 21.52
N ALA A 167 3.45 9.88 20.40
CA ALA A 167 4.11 9.85 19.10
C ALA A 167 3.13 10.25 17.97
N CYS A 168 3.65 10.88 16.93
CA CYS A 168 2.88 11.34 15.77
C CYS A 168 3.70 11.16 14.48
N GLY A 169 3.03 10.78 13.41
CA GLY A 169 3.63 10.71 12.08
C GLY A 169 2.62 11.08 10.99
N VAL A 170 3.00 12.01 10.12
CA VAL A 170 2.19 12.43 8.97
C VAL A 170 2.08 11.29 7.97
N VAL A 171 0.89 11.01 7.47
CA VAL A 171 0.63 10.01 6.43
C VAL A 171 1.09 10.56 5.07
N ILE A 172 2.03 9.88 4.45
CA ILE A 172 2.64 10.26 3.17
C ILE A 172 2.41 9.13 2.16
N ALA A 173 2.01 9.48 0.94
CA ALA A 173 1.83 8.53 -0.14
C ALA A 173 3.15 7.86 -0.53
N GLY A 174 3.10 6.56 -0.86
CA GLY A 174 4.25 5.75 -1.26
C GLY A 174 4.75 4.80 -0.19
N GLN A 175 5.78 4.03 -0.53
CA GLN A 175 6.42 3.08 0.38
C GLN A 175 7.40 3.79 1.31
N LEU A 176 7.64 3.22 2.50
CA LEU A 176 8.76 3.67 3.34
C LEU A 176 10.06 3.65 2.51
N PRO A 177 10.94 4.65 2.68
CA PRO A 177 12.26 4.59 2.08
C PRO A 177 12.95 3.29 2.49
N VAL A 178 13.24 2.42 1.52
CA VAL A 178 14.08 1.26 1.78
C VAL A 178 15.49 1.77 2.06
N THR A 179 15.95 1.70 3.30
CA THR A 179 17.40 1.82 3.58
C THR A 179 18.05 0.58 2.98
N SER A 180 18.46 0.66 1.72
CA SER A 180 19.17 -0.42 1.07
C SER A 180 20.55 -0.55 1.68
N THR A 181 20.69 -1.36 2.71
CA THR A 181 21.91 -2.11 2.97
C THR A 181 21.83 -3.44 2.22
N ALA A 182 21.38 -3.41 0.96
CA ALA A 182 21.62 -4.53 0.08
C ALA A 182 23.12 -4.49 -0.25
N PRO A 183 23.88 -5.57 -0.02
CA PRO A 183 25.21 -5.68 -0.61
C PRO A 183 25.02 -5.51 -2.11
N ASP A 184 25.92 -4.72 -2.71
CA ASP A 184 25.90 -4.34 -4.12
C ASP A 184 25.39 -5.49 -5.00
N ALA A 185 24.25 -5.28 -5.65
CA ALA A 185 23.75 -6.25 -6.61
C ALA A 185 24.85 -6.43 -7.65
N ILE A 186 25.44 -7.63 -7.68
CA ILE A 186 26.41 -8.02 -8.71
C ILE A 186 25.72 -7.70 -10.04
N PRO A 187 26.30 -6.86 -10.90
CA PRO A 187 25.68 -6.57 -12.17
C PRO A 187 25.56 -7.88 -12.93
N PHE A 188 24.33 -8.33 -13.16
CA PHE A 188 24.09 -9.44 -14.09
C PHE A 188 24.64 -8.98 -15.44
N ILE A 189 25.86 -9.44 -15.76
CA ILE A 189 26.42 -9.33 -17.09
C ILE A 189 25.49 -10.17 -17.95
N GLY A 190 24.58 -9.50 -18.66
CA GLY A 190 23.68 -10.12 -19.60
C GLY A 190 24.51 -10.89 -20.62
N ILE A 191 24.44 -12.22 -20.56
CA ILE A 191 24.93 -13.07 -21.65
C ILE A 191 24.05 -12.71 -22.83
N ALA A 192 24.62 -11.92 -23.74
CA ALA A 192 24.01 -11.67 -25.04
C ALA A 192 23.78 -13.04 -25.69
N SER A 193 22.54 -13.48 -25.76
CA SER A 193 22.12 -14.64 -26.51
C SER A 193 22.41 -14.35 -27.98
N VAL A 194 23.51 -14.95 -28.49
CA VAL A 194 23.81 -15.03 -29.90
C VAL A 194 22.66 -15.81 -30.55
N GLY A 195 21.76 -15.10 -31.20
CA GLY A 195 20.67 -15.68 -31.98
C GLY A 195 21.25 -16.44 -33.16
N ALA A 196 21.30 -17.77 -33.07
CA ALA A 196 21.56 -18.62 -34.21
C ALA A 196 20.38 -18.51 -35.18
N ALA A 197 20.62 -17.85 -36.32
CA ALA A 197 19.71 -17.83 -37.45
C ALA A 197 19.66 -19.24 -38.05
N PHE A 198 18.63 -20.02 -37.77
CA PHE A 198 18.33 -21.24 -38.51
C PHE A 198 17.66 -20.85 -39.84
N ALA A 199 18.48 -20.98 -40.92
CA ALA A 199 17.97 -20.92 -42.26
C ALA A 199 17.11 -22.17 -42.52
N LEU A 200 15.82 -22.00 -42.73
CA LEU A 200 14.92 -23.08 -43.19
C LEU A 200 15.21 -23.36 -44.68
N GLY A 201 16.02 -24.41 -44.92
CA GLY A 201 16.16 -24.99 -46.23
C GLY A 201 14.89 -25.73 -46.62
N ALA A 202 14.21 -25.25 -47.65
CA ALA A 202 13.08 -25.93 -48.27
C ALA A 202 13.53 -27.19 -48.96
N LEU A 203 13.21 -28.37 -48.42
CA LEU A 203 13.44 -29.67 -49.06
C LEU A 203 12.21 -29.97 -49.96
N ALA A 204 12.35 -29.76 -51.27
CA ALA A 204 11.40 -30.20 -52.25
C ALA A 204 11.51 -31.71 -52.48
N ILE A 205 10.55 -32.47 -51.97
CA ILE A 205 10.44 -33.90 -52.25
C ILE A 205 9.67 -34.06 -53.57
N ALA A 206 10.40 -34.44 -54.63
CA ALA A 206 9.82 -34.82 -55.92
C ALA A 206 9.18 -36.22 -55.80
N TRP A 207 7.91 -36.34 -55.89
CA TRP A 207 7.18 -37.58 -55.97
C TRP A 207 7.25 -38.12 -57.41
N ARG A 208 8.07 -39.14 -57.66
CA ARG A 208 8.05 -39.92 -58.90
C ARG A 208 6.87 -40.92 -58.83
N ARG A 209 5.92 -40.72 -59.72
CA ARG A 209 4.90 -41.76 -60.04
C ARG A 209 5.59 -42.85 -60.88
N THR A 210 5.73 -44.06 -60.38
CA THR A 210 5.93 -45.26 -61.16
C THR A 210 4.57 -45.88 -61.47
N ARG A 211 4.20 -45.86 -62.74
CA ARG A 211 3.15 -46.74 -63.28
C ARG A 211 3.75 -48.10 -63.42
N ALA A 212 3.12 -49.13 -62.85
CA ALA A 212 3.29 -50.52 -63.24
C ALA A 212 2.01 -50.94 -63.95
N THR A 213 2.20 -51.43 -65.15
CA THR A 213 1.22 -52.14 -66.01
C THR A 213 1.18 -53.61 -65.63
N THR A 214 0.04 -54.15 -65.43
CA THR A 214 -0.60 -55.34 -66.02
C THR A 214 -1.95 -55.56 -65.39
#